data_f2cf02b20c500cf71c5bd27e1fbb6179
#
_entry.id   f2cf02b20c500cf71c5bd27e1fbb6179
#
_cell.length_a   1.000
_cell.length_b   1.000
_cell.length_c   1.000
_cell.angle_alpha   90.00
_cell.angle_beta   90.00
_cell.angle_gamma   90.00
#
_symmetry.space_group_name_H-M   'P 1'
#
loop_
_entity.id
_entity.type
_entity.pdbx_description
1 polymer ?
#
loop_
_entity_poly.entity_id
_entity_poly.type
_entity_poly.pdbx_seq_one_letter_code
_entity_poly.pdbx_strand_id
1 'polypeptide(L)'
;MGNFKLGFIGAGFIAKFQARAVKQIRGIDLAGVCALKGAEELAADANANGIGPCTVYGSVAELCKNVDAVAIFAPNMARIQLMQEIVEAVKQGAALKGIICEKPLGRTVAEAEQIVALAKESGLPTAYFENQVHMKGIRAQMEQLRPVQEQMGPLALARSSEEHCGPHEPWFWDPTRQGGGVLSDMGCHSIAVGWYVLTPHGKPVDYLEPISVTATTSLLKWGVPRYRKELFDRMGVDYAKTPAEDFATGIVTFKNPDTGQLVQAQFTNSWMYDKQGLRLTMDGLGPGYAFELNSLKSPLEVFIGDQAADAVANAELALEKSTSSRGLLVVETNEADLYGYVDEIEDAVNCFKQGKNGFLDFAYGAQITLLCQAAYMSAERGKTIYLTEKAVQEELKTYKSLIAQGRGGEVLF
;
A
#
# COMPACT_ATOMS: atom_id res chain seq x y z
N MET A 1 8.42 25.87 -19.33
CA MET A 1 7.16 25.25 -18.82
C MET A 1 7.26 25.25 -17.31
N GLY A 2 6.17 25.58 -16.58
CA GLY A 2 6.15 25.48 -15.12
C GLY A 2 6.19 24.01 -14.67
N ASN A 3 6.48 23.79 -13.38
CA ASN A 3 6.45 22.47 -12.79
C ASN A 3 5.03 21.86 -12.83
N PHE A 4 4.93 20.53 -12.83
CA PHE A 4 3.66 19.80 -12.72
C PHE A 4 3.11 19.98 -11.30
N LYS A 5 1.87 20.45 -11.20
CA LYS A 5 1.22 20.78 -9.93
C LYS A 5 0.46 19.59 -9.38
N LEU A 6 0.95 19.03 -8.28
CA LEU A 6 0.30 17.93 -7.58
C LEU A 6 -0.47 18.46 -6.38
N GLY A 7 -1.71 17.98 -6.18
CA GLY A 7 -2.56 18.30 -5.04
C GLY A 7 -2.81 17.10 -4.16
N PHE A 8 -2.68 17.24 -2.83
CA PHE A 8 -2.93 16.15 -1.87
C PHE A 8 -4.30 16.29 -1.22
N ILE A 9 -5.06 15.21 -1.20
CA ILE A 9 -6.30 15.05 -0.45
C ILE A 9 -6.01 14.17 0.76
N GLY A 10 -5.79 14.82 1.90
CA GLY A 10 -5.28 14.22 3.14
C GLY A 10 -3.94 14.82 3.54
N ALA A 11 -3.68 14.90 4.85
CA ALA A 11 -2.45 15.43 5.43
C ALA A 11 -1.94 14.57 6.60
N GLY A 12 -2.28 13.28 6.60
CA GLY A 12 -1.82 12.29 7.57
C GLY A 12 -0.37 11.85 7.35
N PHE A 13 0.03 10.79 8.04
CA PHE A 13 1.38 10.24 7.99
C PHE A 13 1.86 10.00 6.55
N ILE A 14 1.08 9.26 5.75
CA ILE A 14 1.50 8.94 4.37
C ILE A 14 1.61 10.17 3.48
N ALA A 15 0.73 11.17 3.63
CA ALA A 15 0.82 12.42 2.87
C ALA A 15 2.11 13.18 3.19
N LYS A 16 2.51 13.23 4.46
CA LYS A 16 3.79 13.82 4.88
C LYS A 16 4.98 13.05 4.31
N PHE A 17 4.88 11.74 4.25
CA PHE A 17 5.92 10.87 3.69
C PHE A 17 6.04 11.05 2.17
N GLN A 18 4.93 11.08 1.45
CA GLN A 18 4.86 11.36 0.02
C GLN A 18 5.36 12.78 -0.32
N ALA A 19 5.14 13.78 0.53
CA ALA A 19 5.71 15.11 0.35
C ALA A 19 7.26 15.09 0.36
N ARG A 20 7.87 14.25 1.21
CA ARG A 20 9.33 14.04 1.19
C ARG A 20 9.82 13.39 -0.11
N ALA A 21 9.02 12.51 -0.70
CA ALA A 21 9.30 11.93 -2.01
C ALA A 21 9.24 13.00 -3.11
N VAL A 22 8.22 13.85 -3.12
CA VAL A 22 8.12 14.99 -4.08
C VAL A 22 9.36 15.87 -4.04
N LYS A 23 9.95 16.11 -2.87
CA LYS A 23 11.19 16.91 -2.71
C LYS A 23 12.37 16.37 -3.55
N GLN A 24 12.37 15.08 -3.86
CA GLN A 24 13.46 14.43 -4.58
C GLN A 24 13.24 14.41 -6.11
N ILE A 25 12.06 14.84 -6.57
CA ILE A 25 11.67 14.76 -7.98
C ILE A 25 11.72 16.16 -8.61
N ARG A 26 12.40 16.28 -9.74
CA ARG A 26 12.48 17.55 -10.47
C ARG A 26 11.23 17.78 -11.32
N GLY A 27 10.77 19.03 -11.34
CA GLY A 27 9.67 19.43 -12.22
C GLY A 27 8.28 19.05 -11.70
N ILE A 28 8.16 18.75 -10.40
CA ILE A 28 6.91 18.51 -9.70
C ILE A 28 6.88 19.42 -8.46
N ASP A 29 5.76 20.09 -8.24
CA ASP A 29 5.48 20.86 -7.03
C ASP A 29 4.30 20.26 -6.29
N LEU A 30 4.36 20.16 -4.96
CA LEU A 30 3.18 20.03 -4.13
C LEU A 30 2.50 21.40 -4.07
N ALA A 31 1.54 21.62 -4.98
CA ALA A 31 0.92 22.91 -5.20
C ALA A 31 -0.30 23.18 -4.32
N GLY A 32 -0.89 22.12 -3.73
CA GLY A 32 -2.05 22.27 -2.87
C GLY A 32 -2.32 21.10 -1.96
N VAL A 33 -3.01 21.37 -0.87
CA VAL A 33 -3.50 20.36 0.07
C VAL A 33 -4.92 20.69 0.51
N CYS A 34 -5.77 19.65 0.60
CA CYS A 34 -7.10 19.71 1.17
C CYS A 34 -7.23 18.57 2.19
N ALA A 35 -7.46 18.89 3.46
CA ALA A 35 -7.61 17.88 4.50
C ALA A 35 -8.46 18.43 5.67
N LEU A 36 -9.10 17.53 6.41
CA LEU A 36 -9.87 17.88 7.61
C LEU A 36 -8.98 18.37 8.76
N LYS A 37 -7.73 17.89 8.81
CA LYS A 37 -6.74 18.23 9.85
C LYS A 37 -5.34 18.18 9.23
N GLY A 38 -4.43 19.03 9.73
CA GLY A 38 -3.01 19.02 9.37
C GLY A 38 -2.66 19.64 8.02
N ALA A 39 -3.62 20.22 7.29
CA ALA A 39 -3.38 20.82 5.98
C ALA A 39 -2.42 22.01 6.05
N GLU A 40 -2.61 22.89 7.03
CA GLU A 40 -1.77 24.07 7.26
C GLU A 40 -0.33 23.68 7.61
N GLU A 41 -0.18 22.65 8.46
CA GLU A 41 1.14 22.14 8.85
C GLU A 41 1.88 21.54 7.67
N LEU A 42 1.21 20.70 6.86
CA LEU A 42 1.79 20.09 5.67
C LEU A 42 2.16 21.14 4.62
N ALA A 43 1.31 22.13 4.40
CA ALA A 43 1.58 23.22 3.45
C ALA A 43 2.76 24.09 3.92
N ALA A 44 2.83 24.40 5.22
CA ALA A 44 3.94 25.15 5.80
C ALA A 44 5.26 24.39 5.67
N ASP A 45 5.26 23.09 5.96
CA ASP A 45 6.45 22.23 5.79
C ASP A 45 6.89 22.15 4.32
N ALA A 46 5.94 21.95 3.40
CA ALA A 46 6.22 21.92 1.97
C ALA A 46 6.85 23.24 1.48
N ASN A 47 6.33 24.38 1.91
CA ASN A 47 6.85 25.71 1.54
C ASN A 47 8.24 25.95 2.15
N ALA A 48 8.46 25.59 3.41
CA ALA A 48 9.74 25.72 4.10
C ALA A 48 10.84 24.84 3.47
N ASN A 49 10.47 23.69 2.93
CA ASN A 49 11.38 22.72 2.31
C ASN A 49 11.55 22.90 0.79
N GLY A 50 10.94 23.92 0.19
CA GLY A 50 11.06 24.21 -1.25
C GLY A 50 10.38 23.18 -2.15
N ILE A 51 9.34 22.50 -1.64
CA ILE A 51 8.52 21.51 -2.38
C ILE A 51 7.34 22.21 -3.08
N GLY A 52 6.97 23.42 -2.60
CA GLY A 52 5.84 24.24 -3.08
C GLY A 52 6.22 25.26 -4.16
N PRO A 53 5.30 26.23 -4.43
CA PRO A 53 4.34 26.79 -3.45
C PRO A 53 3.10 25.94 -3.20
N CYS A 54 2.86 25.58 -1.95
CA CYS A 54 1.71 24.80 -1.51
C CYS A 54 0.65 25.68 -0.85
N THR A 55 -0.58 25.60 -1.34
CA THR A 55 -1.75 26.33 -0.83
C THR A 55 -2.73 25.38 -0.15
N VAL A 56 -3.31 25.80 0.98
CA VAL A 56 -4.40 25.06 1.62
C VAL A 56 -5.73 25.45 0.97
N TYR A 57 -6.49 24.44 0.53
CA TYR A 57 -7.82 24.62 -0.06
C TYR A 57 -8.92 24.11 0.87
N GLY A 58 -10.04 24.83 0.92
CA GLY A 58 -11.19 24.52 1.78
C GLY A 58 -12.02 23.34 1.28
N SER A 59 -11.87 22.94 0.02
CA SER A 59 -12.64 21.83 -0.58
C SER A 59 -11.84 21.12 -1.67
N VAL A 60 -12.22 19.87 -1.94
CA VAL A 60 -11.67 19.06 -3.06
C VAL A 60 -11.91 19.76 -4.39
N ALA A 61 -13.09 20.38 -4.56
CA ALA A 61 -13.44 21.09 -5.80
C ALA A 61 -12.54 22.31 -6.06
N GLU A 62 -12.17 23.06 -5.02
CA GLU A 62 -11.19 24.16 -5.14
C GLU A 62 -9.79 23.63 -5.46
N LEU A 63 -9.34 22.59 -4.78
CA LEU A 63 -8.04 21.98 -5.06
C LEU A 63 -7.96 21.53 -6.52
N CYS A 64 -8.96 20.78 -7.02
CA CYS A 64 -9.00 20.25 -8.39
C CYS A 64 -8.90 21.34 -9.48
N LYS A 65 -9.38 22.56 -9.21
CA LYS A 65 -9.31 23.68 -10.15
C LYS A 65 -7.92 24.32 -10.26
N ASN A 66 -7.02 24.04 -9.30
CA ASN A 66 -5.75 24.74 -9.16
C ASN A 66 -4.51 23.85 -9.33
N VAL A 67 -4.71 22.54 -9.56
CA VAL A 67 -3.63 21.56 -9.70
C VAL A 67 -3.76 20.77 -11.01
N ASP A 68 -2.66 20.11 -11.44
CA ASP A 68 -2.65 19.25 -12.62
C ASP A 68 -3.15 17.81 -12.32
N ALA A 69 -2.90 17.32 -11.12
CA ALA A 69 -3.41 16.02 -10.67
C ALA A 69 -3.65 16.02 -9.16
N VAL A 70 -4.49 15.12 -8.70
CA VAL A 70 -4.78 14.93 -7.26
C VAL A 70 -4.36 13.55 -6.79
N ALA A 71 -3.88 13.47 -5.54
CA ALA A 71 -3.52 12.23 -4.87
C ALA A 71 -4.34 12.06 -3.59
N ILE A 72 -5.05 10.93 -3.48
CA ILE A 72 -5.91 10.60 -2.34
C ILE A 72 -5.08 9.85 -1.29
N PHE A 73 -4.72 10.56 -0.23
CA PHE A 73 -4.01 10.04 0.96
C PHE A 73 -4.92 10.04 2.21
N ALA A 74 -6.21 10.05 1.98
CA ALA A 74 -7.21 9.97 3.03
C ALA A 74 -7.48 8.50 3.44
N PRO A 75 -8.04 8.27 4.66
CA PRO A 75 -8.43 6.95 5.12
C PRO A 75 -9.36 6.19 4.16
N ASN A 76 -9.27 4.86 4.16
CA ASN A 76 -9.94 3.98 3.19
C ASN A 76 -11.46 4.24 3.09
N MET A 77 -12.13 4.49 4.22
CA MET A 77 -13.57 4.71 4.25
C MET A 77 -14.03 6.01 3.57
N ALA A 78 -13.12 6.95 3.29
CA ALA A 78 -13.47 8.23 2.66
C ALA A 78 -13.35 8.23 1.13
N ARG A 79 -12.69 7.24 0.54
CA ARG A 79 -12.23 7.27 -0.86
C ARG A 79 -13.35 7.38 -1.88
N ILE A 80 -14.48 6.66 -1.68
CA ILE A 80 -15.62 6.73 -2.61
C ILE A 80 -16.17 8.15 -2.66
N GLN A 81 -16.42 8.78 -1.50
CA GLN A 81 -16.91 10.14 -1.45
C GLN A 81 -15.93 11.11 -2.12
N LEU A 82 -14.64 11.00 -1.83
CA LEU A 82 -13.61 11.85 -2.43
C LEU A 82 -13.53 11.68 -3.94
N MET A 83 -13.65 10.45 -4.45
CA MET A 83 -13.74 10.20 -5.89
C MET A 83 -14.97 10.84 -6.52
N GLN A 84 -16.14 10.81 -5.86
CA GLN A 84 -17.34 11.49 -6.32
C GLN A 84 -17.13 13.00 -6.41
N GLU A 85 -16.50 13.61 -5.39
CA GLU A 85 -16.18 15.04 -5.38
C GLU A 85 -15.20 15.42 -6.50
N ILE A 86 -14.20 14.57 -6.80
CA ILE A 86 -13.27 14.78 -7.92
C ILE A 86 -14.00 14.70 -9.26
N VAL A 87 -14.86 13.68 -9.46
CA VAL A 87 -15.64 13.51 -10.68
C VAL A 87 -16.54 14.73 -10.91
N GLU A 88 -17.19 15.20 -9.87
CA GLU A 88 -18.03 16.39 -9.95
C GLU A 88 -17.21 17.66 -10.30
N ALA A 89 -16.03 17.82 -9.69
CA ALA A 89 -15.14 18.92 -10.02
C ALA A 89 -14.70 18.91 -11.50
N VAL A 90 -14.43 17.71 -12.05
CA VAL A 90 -14.10 17.54 -13.48
C VAL A 90 -15.26 17.92 -14.36
N LYS A 91 -16.50 17.48 -14.04
CA LYS A 91 -17.71 17.87 -14.75
C LYS A 91 -17.94 19.39 -14.72
N GLN A 92 -17.53 20.05 -13.65
CA GLN A 92 -17.58 21.51 -13.49
C GLN A 92 -16.39 22.24 -14.15
N GLY A 93 -15.55 21.54 -14.90
CA GLY A 93 -14.48 22.11 -15.71
C GLY A 93 -13.10 22.16 -15.05
N ALA A 94 -12.84 21.41 -14.00
CA ALA A 94 -11.49 21.22 -13.49
C ALA A 94 -10.63 20.48 -14.51
N ALA A 95 -9.46 21.04 -14.87
CA ALA A 95 -8.59 20.53 -15.94
C ALA A 95 -7.51 19.58 -15.41
N LEU A 96 -7.93 18.56 -14.66
CA LEU A 96 -7.02 17.54 -14.13
C LEU A 96 -6.46 16.66 -15.26
N LYS A 97 -5.25 16.15 -15.06
CA LYS A 97 -4.54 15.22 -15.94
C LYS A 97 -4.49 13.80 -15.41
N GLY A 98 -4.84 13.58 -14.15
CA GLY A 98 -4.86 12.26 -13.55
C GLY A 98 -5.27 12.25 -12.09
N ILE A 99 -5.56 11.03 -11.59
CA ILE A 99 -5.96 10.76 -10.21
C ILE A 99 -5.05 9.66 -9.65
N ILE A 100 -4.47 9.93 -8.50
CA ILE A 100 -3.68 8.97 -7.72
C ILE A 100 -4.50 8.52 -6.52
N CYS A 101 -4.44 7.24 -6.16
CA CYS A 101 -5.01 6.72 -4.92
C CYS A 101 -4.07 5.73 -4.24
N GLU A 102 -3.88 5.92 -2.93
CA GLU A 102 -3.14 5.01 -2.06
C GLU A 102 -3.81 3.64 -1.92
N LYS A 103 -2.99 2.65 -1.59
CA LYS A 103 -3.44 1.30 -1.25
C LYS A 103 -4.20 1.24 0.10
N PRO A 104 -5.01 0.20 0.31
CA PRO A 104 -5.68 -0.61 -0.70
C PRO A 104 -6.70 0.23 -1.46
N LEU A 105 -7.01 -0.05 -2.72
CA LEU A 105 -7.92 0.80 -3.51
C LEU A 105 -9.29 0.95 -2.86
N GLY A 106 -9.84 -0.15 -2.35
CA GLY A 106 -11.10 -0.20 -1.60
C GLY A 106 -11.02 -1.18 -0.44
N ARG A 107 -11.98 -1.09 0.50
CA ARG A 107 -12.10 -2.02 1.62
C ARG A 107 -12.74 -3.35 1.21
N THR A 108 -13.51 -3.34 0.13
CA THR A 108 -14.18 -4.50 -0.47
C THR A 108 -14.07 -4.45 -1.99
N VAL A 109 -14.39 -5.56 -2.66
CA VAL A 109 -14.44 -5.60 -4.13
C VAL A 109 -15.45 -4.57 -4.67
N ALA A 110 -16.65 -4.49 -4.07
CA ALA A 110 -17.67 -3.52 -4.45
C ALA A 110 -17.17 -2.07 -4.38
N GLU A 111 -16.43 -1.70 -3.32
CA GLU A 111 -15.85 -0.36 -3.20
C GLU A 111 -14.78 -0.10 -4.26
N ALA A 112 -13.89 -1.05 -4.50
CA ALA A 112 -12.86 -0.91 -5.51
C ALA A 112 -13.45 -0.80 -6.93
N GLU A 113 -14.45 -1.61 -7.26
CA GLU A 113 -15.16 -1.52 -8.54
C GLU A 113 -15.89 -0.18 -8.71
N GLN A 114 -16.48 0.35 -7.63
CA GLN A 114 -17.12 1.66 -7.65
C GLN A 114 -16.08 2.78 -7.89
N ILE A 115 -14.90 2.71 -7.28
CA ILE A 115 -13.82 3.67 -7.51
C ILE A 115 -13.33 3.59 -8.95
N VAL A 116 -13.18 2.39 -9.51
CA VAL A 116 -12.83 2.20 -10.94
C VAL A 116 -13.91 2.78 -11.85
N ALA A 117 -15.19 2.59 -11.53
CA ALA A 117 -16.30 3.14 -12.31
C ALA A 117 -16.30 4.69 -12.29
N LEU A 118 -16.09 5.29 -11.11
CA LEU A 118 -15.95 6.75 -10.96
C LEU A 118 -14.74 7.30 -11.73
N ALA A 119 -13.62 6.59 -11.72
CA ALA A 119 -12.45 6.97 -12.51
C ALA A 119 -12.74 6.95 -14.01
N LYS A 120 -13.43 5.92 -14.51
CA LYS A 120 -13.89 5.86 -15.91
C LYS A 120 -14.86 6.99 -16.25
N GLU A 121 -15.77 7.35 -15.35
CA GLU A 121 -16.71 8.46 -15.51
C GLU A 121 -15.97 9.80 -15.63
N SER A 122 -14.88 10.00 -14.88
CA SER A 122 -14.04 11.20 -14.97
C SER A 122 -13.30 11.33 -16.30
N GLY A 123 -13.07 10.22 -17.00
CA GLY A 123 -12.23 10.16 -18.21
C GLY A 123 -10.74 10.39 -17.97
N LEU A 124 -10.29 10.45 -16.72
CA LEU A 124 -8.91 10.73 -16.36
C LEU A 124 -8.08 9.46 -16.24
N PRO A 125 -6.78 9.52 -16.59
CA PRO A 125 -5.81 8.50 -16.23
C PRO A 125 -5.71 8.33 -14.72
N THR A 126 -5.37 7.11 -14.29
CA THR A 126 -5.26 6.75 -12.87
C THR A 126 -3.90 6.15 -12.55
N ALA A 127 -3.45 6.31 -11.30
CA ALA A 127 -2.31 5.61 -10.74
C ALA A 127 -2.67 5.06 -9.35
N TYR A 128 -2.53 3.76 -9.18
CA TYR A 128 -2.66 3.07 -7.90
C TYR A 128 -1.30 3.02 -7.22
N PHE A 129 -1.20 3.62 -6.07
CA PHE A 129 0.06 3.68 -5.34
C PHE A 129 0.29 2.38 -4.56
N GLU A 130 1.29 1.66 -5.04
CA GLU A 130 1.82 0.44 -4.46
C GLU A 130 3.35 0.55 -4.50
N ASN A 131 3.87 1.28 -3.56
CA ASN A 131 5.27 1.68 -3.50
C ASN A 131 6.25 0.50 -3.57
N GLN A 132 5.90 -0.67 -3.02
CA GLN A 132 6.82 -1.80 -2.97
C GLN A 132 7.12 -2.40 -4.35
N VAL A 133 6.21 -2.30 -5.32
CA VAL A 133 6.49 -2.64 -6.73
C VAL A 133 7.52 -1.68 -7.34
N HIS A 134 7.54 -0.43 -6.85
CA HIS A 134 8.48 0.60 -7.30
C HIS A 134 9.80 0.63 -6.51
N MET A 135 9.99 -0.21 -5.49
CA MET A 135 11.25 -0.29 -4.76
C MET A 135 12.42 -0.52 -5.70
N LYS A 136 13.50 0.26 -5.53
CA LYS A 136 14.69 0.19 -6.40
C LYS A 136 15.28 -1.22 -6.48
N GLY A 137 15.30 -1.94 -5.35
CA GLY A 137 15.78 -3.34 -5.33
C GLY A 137 14.89 -4.28 -6.15
N ILE A 138 13.56 -4.08 -6.12
CA ILE A 138 12.60 -4.88 -6.92
C ILE A 138 12.71 -4.53 -8.40
N ARG A 139 12.82 -3.25 -8.75
CA ARG A 139 12.98 -2.84 -10.15
C ARG A 139 14.34 -3.30 -10.71
N ALA A 140 15.41 -3.14 -9.94
CA ALA A 140 16.76 -3.53 -10.35
C ALA A 140 16.87 -5.05 -10.59
N GLN A 141 16.31 -5.90 -9.71
CA GLN A 141 16.36 -7.35 -9.92
C GLN A 141 15.58 -7.76 -11.19
N MET A 142 14.43 -7.14 -11.49
CA MET A 142 13.68 -7.43 -12.71
C MET A 142 14.53 -7.16 -13.96
N GLU A 143 15.25 -6.04 -14.00
CA GLU A 143 16.13 -5.69 -15.12
C GLU A 143 17.38 -6.60 -15.19
N GLN A 144 18.01 -6.90 -14.06
CA GLN A 144 19.21 -7.74 -14.03
C GLN A 144 18.92 -9.20 -14.38
N LEU A 145 17.78 -9.72 -13.97
CA LEU A 145 17.39 -11.10 -14.25
C LEU A 145 16.73 -11.27 -15.62
N ARG A 146 16.42 -10.19 -16.35
CA ARG A 146 15.81 -10.27 -17.68
C ARG A 146 16.52 -11.25 -18.62
N PRO A 147 17.83 -11.15 -18.88
CA PRO A 147 18.49 -12.07 -19.81
C PRO A 147 18.50 -13.51 -19.31
N VAL A 148 18.46 -13.71 -17.99
CA VAL A 148 18.37 -15.05 -17.39
C VAL A 148 16.96 -15.62 -17.59
N GLN A 149 15.92 -14.79 -17.37
CA GLN A 149 14.52 -15.19 -17.58
C GLN A 149 14.22 -15.52 -19.05
N GLU A 150 14.79 -14.78 -20.00
CA GLU A 150 14.66 -15.04 -21.44
C GLU A 150 15.25 -16.41 -21.83
N GLN A 151 16.32 -16.84 -21.17
CA GLN A 151 16.99 -18.11 -21.48
C GLN A 151 16.44 -19.29 -20.68
N MET A 152 16.15 -19.09 -19.39
CA MET A 152 15.83 -20.16 -18.44
C MET A 152 14.34 -20.26 -18.10
N GLY A 153 13.55 -19.25 -18.45
CA GLY A 153 12.15 -19.10 -18.07
C GLY A 153 11.95 -18.19 -16.86
N PRO A 154 10.70 -17.73 -16.62
CA PRO A 154 10.38 -16.80 -15.55
C PRO A 154 10.50 -17.42 -14.16
N LEU A 155 10.40 -16.57 -13.11
CA LEU A 155 10.27 -17.03 -11.73
C LEU A 155 9.01 -17.90 -11.58
N ALA A 156 9.10 -18.95 -10.78
CA ALA A 156 8.00 -19.88 -10.53
C ALA A 156 7.43 -19.76 -9.11
N LEU A 157 8.22 -19.25 -8.17
CA LEU A 157 7.82 -18.99 -6.79
C LEU A 157 8.32 -17.61 -6.37
N ALA A 158 7.42 -16.79 -5.81
CA ALA A 158 7.75 -15.57 -5.08
C ALA A 158 7.31 -15.71 -3.62
N ARG A 159 8.08 -15.14 -2.71
CA ARG A 159 7.71 -14.99 -1.30
C ARG A 159 7.89 -13.53 -0.93
N SER A 160 6.86 -12.95 -0.31
CA SER A 160 6.87 -11.55 0.12
C SER A 160 6.35 -11.45 1.53
N SER A 161 7.03 -10.66 2.37
CA SER A 161 6.53 -10.35 3.70
C SER A 161 6.70 -8.89 4.03
N GLU A 162 5.75 -8.38 4.81
CA GLU A 162 5.84 -7.09 5.47
C GLU A 162 5.46 -7.23 6.92
N GLU A 163 6.32 -6.73 7.82
CA GLU A 163 6.14 -6.87 9.25
C GLU A 163 6.59 -5.60 9.99
N HIS A 164 5.76 -5.14 10.91
CA HIS A 164 6.07 -4.04 11.83
C HIS A 164 5.28 -4.19 13.15
N CYS A 165 5.44 -3.24 14.08
CA CYS A 165 4.83 -3.31 15.43
C CYS A 165 3.35 -2.93 15.51
N GLY A 166 2.70 -2.66 14.41
CA GLY A 166 1.31 -2.21 14.31
C GLY A 166 1.16 -0.77 13.84
N PRO A 167 -0.03 -0.38 13.39
CA PRO A 167 -0.32 0.95 12.86
C PRO A 167 -0.17 2.08 13.89
N HIS A 168 0.14 3.29 13.40
CA HIS A 168 0.32 4.49 14.23
C HIS A 168 -0.98 5.22 14.54
N GLU A 169 -2.01 5.07 13.69
CA GLU A 169 -3.25 5.80 13.81
C GLU A 169 -4.38 4.90 14.34
N PRO A 170 -5.20 5.38 15.30
CA PRO A 170 -6.27 4.57 15.90
C PRO A 170 -7.28 4.00 14.90
N TRP A 171 -7.56 4.70 13.79
CA TRP A 171 -8.53 4.25 12.80
C TRP A 171 -8.11 2.99 12.03
N PHE A 172 -6.81 2.70 11.95
CA PHE A 172 -6.30 1.45 11.35
C PHE A 172 -6.65 0.21 12.20
N TRP A 173 -6.78 0.40 13.53
CA TRP A 173 -7.17 -0.67 14.44
C TRP A 173 -8.67 -0.95 14.43
N ASP A 174 -9.47 -0.13 13.75
CA ASP A 174 -10.90 -0.35 13.54
C ASP A 174 -11.13 -1.04 12.18
N PRO A 175 -11.38 -2.37 12.16
CA PRO A 175 -11.53 -3.12 10.92
C PRO A 175 -12.72 -2.66 10.07
N THR A 176 -13.72 -2.00 10.67
CA THR A 176 -14.87 -1.47 9.92
C THR A 176 -14.51 -0.23 9.10
N ARG A 177 -13.49 0.49 9.53
CA ARG A 177 -12.98 1.71 8.87
C ARG A 177 -11.84 1.40 7.90
N GLN A 178 -10.95 0.51 8.31
CA GLN A 178 -9.77 0.11 7.54
C GLN A 178 -10.12 -0.93 6.48
N GLY A 179 -11.04 -1.85 6.76
CA GLY A 179 -11.47 -2.92 5.85
C GLY A 179 -10.96 -4.31 6.26
N GLY A 180 -10.32 -4.41 7.43
CA GLY A 180 -9.72 -5.63 7.98
C GLY A 180 -8.62 -5.30 8.96
N GLY A 181 -7.70 -6.22 9.21
CA GLY A 181 -6.48 -6.03 9.97
C GLY A 181 -5.24 -5.99 9.09
N VAL A 182 -4.21 -6.76 9.47
CA VAL A 182 -2.91 -6.79 8.79
C VAL A 182 -2.99 -7.23 7.32
N LEU A 183 -3.90 -8.12 6.96
CA LEU A 183 -4.08 -8.59 5.59
C LEU A 183 -4.54 -7.45 4.66
N SER A 184 -5.49 -6.65 5.10
CA SER A 184 -5.96 -5.49 4.33
C SER A 184 -4.93 -4.34 4.31
N ASP A 185 -4.15 -4.16 5.40
CA ASP A 185 -3.13 -3.12 5.50
C ASP A 185 -1.87 -3.45 4.69
N MET A 186 -1.32 -4.63 4.89
CA MET A 186 0.00 -5.03 4.36
C MET A 186 -0.05 -6.20 3.36
N GLY A 187 -1.08 -7.06 3.46
CA GLY A 187 -1.24 -8.17 2.53
C GLY A 187 -1.40 -7.71 1.08
N CYS A 188 -2.01 -6.53 0.86
CA CYS A 188 -2.11 -5.93 -0.47
C CYS A 188 -0.73 -5.67 -1.09
N HIS A 189 0.24 -5.18 -0.33
CA HIS A 189 1.62 -5.00 -0.77
C HIS A 189 2.26 -6.33 -1.15
N SER A 190 2.25 -7.29 -0.23
CA SER A 190 2.91 -8.58 -0.43
C SER A 190 2.33 -9.37 -1.61
N ILE A 191 1.01 -9.30 -1.83
CA ILE A 191 0.33 -9.92 -2.97
C ILE A 191 0.71 -9.20 -4.28
N ALA A 192 0.72 -7.86 -4.28
CA ALA A 192 1.07 -7.07 -5.47
C ALA A 192 2.50 -7.31 -5.92
N VAL A 193 3.46 -7.26 -4.98
CA VAL A 193 4.88 -7.55 -5.29
C VAL A 193 5.06 -8.99 -5.77
N GLY A 194 4.43 -9.96 -5.10
CA GLY A 194 4.48 -11.36 -5.50
C GLY A 194 3.98 -11.56 -6.94
N TRP A 195 2.85 -10.94 -7.31
CA TRP A 195 2.34 -10.97 -8.67
C TRP A 195 3.31 -10.31 -9.67
N TYR A 196 3.79 -9.13 -9.34
CA TYR A 196 4.70 -8.36 -10.19
C TYR A 196 5.99 -9.13 -10.51
N VAL A 197 6.69 -9.67 -9.51
CA VAL A 197 7.97 -10.35 -9.72
C VAL A 197 7.82 -11.69 -10.46
N LEU A 198 6.67 -12.35 -10.36
CA LEU A 198 6.35 -13.54 -11.14
C LEU A 198 5.98 -13.24 -12.59
N THR A 199 5.52 -12.02 -12.88
CA THR A 199 5.14 -11.62 -14.23
C THR A 199 6.39 -11.58 -15.12
N PRO A 200 6.39 -12.30 -16.26
CA PRO A 200 7.55 -12.33 -17.16
C PRO A 200 7.90 -10.93 -17.65
N HIS A 201 9.19 -10.65 -17.80
CA HIS A 201 9.67 -9.35 -18.26
C HIS A 201 8.99 -8.91 -19.57
N GLY A 202 8.59 -7.64 -19.65
CA GLY A 202 7.96 -7.04 -20.83
C GLY A 202 6.46 -7.37 -21.01
N LYS A 203 5.88 -8.17 -20.11
CA LYS A 203 4.42 -8.40 -20.09
C LYS A 203 3.73 -7.34 -19.20
N PRO A 204 2.42 -7.08 -19.41
CA PRO A 204 1.62 -6.25 -18.49
C PRO A 204 1.66 -6.77 -17.06
N VAL A 205 1.52 -5.90 -16.07
CA VAL A 205 1.61 -6.27 -14.65
C VAL A 205 0.54 -7.28 -14.21
N ASP A 206 -0.59 -7.29 -14.89
CA ASP A 206 -1.74 -8.18 -14.69
C ASP A 206 -1.79 -9.37 -15.66
N TYR A 207 -0.68 -9.64 -16.34
CA TYR A 207 -0.59 -10.70 -17.37
C TYR A 207 -0.87 -12.10 -16.84
N LEU A 208 -0.42 -12.44 -15.64
CA LEU A 208 -0.71 -13.74 -15.04
C LEU A 208 -2.15 -13.80 -14.53
N GLU A 209 -2.85 -14.87 -14.85
CA GLU A 209 -4.25 -15.09 -14.44
C GLU A 209 -4.31 -15.64 -13.00
N PRO A 210 -4.94 -14.94 -12.04
CA PRO A 210 -5.12 -15.48 -10.69
C PRO A 210 -6.12 -16.65 -10.72
N ILE A 211 -5.71 -17.82 -10.21
CA ILE A 211 -6.49 -19.06 -10.25
C ILE A 211 -7.12 -19.37 -8.89
N SER A 212 -6.35 -19.25 -7.81
CA SER A 212 -6.83 -19.58 -6.48
C SER A 212 -6.07 -18.87 -5.38
N VAL A 213 -6.72 -18.74 -4.22
CA VAL A 213 -6.13 -18.21 -3.00
C VAL A 213 -6.37 -19.17 -1.85
N THR A 214 -5.32 -19.48 -1.09
CA THR A 214 -5.39 -20.19 0.19
C THR A 214 -4.73 -19.33 1.25
N ALA A 215 -5.42 -19.04 2.35
CA ALA A 215 -4.90 -18.17 3.39
C ALA A 215 -5.40 -18.58 4.78
N THR A 216 -4.69 -18.11 5.80
CA THR A 216 -5.09 -18.14 7.21
C THR A 216 -4.82 -16.79 7.85
N THR A 217 -5.67 -16.43 8.80
CA THR A 217 -5.54 -15.21 9.63
C THR A 217 -5.60 -15.59 11.10
N SER A 218 -4.91 -14.82 11.93
CA SER A 218 -4.90 -15.07 13.38
C SER A 218 -4.72 -13.77 14.15
N LEU A 219 -5.16 -13.77 15.41
CA LEU A 219 -4.91 -12.71 16.37
C LEU A 219 -3.96 -13.25 17.44
N LEU A 220 -2.67 -13.00 17.30
CA LEU A 220 -1.61 -13.62 18.08
C LEU A 220 -1.12 -12.73 19.23
N LYS A 221 -0.57 -11.55 18.94
CA LYS A 221 -0.04 -10.63 19.93
C LYS A 221 -1.13 -9.75 20.56
N TRP A 222 -1.84 -9.02 19.71
CA TRP A 222 -2.79 -7.99 20.15
C TRP A 222 -4.09 -8.55 20.71
N GLY A 223 -4.31 -9.87 20.61
CA GLY A 223 -5.36 -10.62 21.29
C GLY A 223 -5.05 -10.94 22.77
N VAL A 224 -3.77 -10.90 23.16
CA VAL A 224 -3.35 -11.20 24.54
C VAL A 224 -3.73 -10.05 25.50
N PRO A 225 -4.31 -10.32 26.67
CA PRO A 225 -4.82 -9.28 27.57
C PRO A 225 -3.83 -8.15 27.89
N ARG A 226 -2.55 -8.48 28.10
CA ARG A 226 -1.48 -7.49 28.36
C ARG A 226 -1.33 -6.50 27.21
N TYR A 227 -1.26 -6.97 25.97
CA TYR A 227 -1.06 -6.12 24.80
C TYR A 227 -2.32 -5.36 24.41
N ARG A 228 -3.51 -5.94 24.63
CA ARG A 228 -4.78 -5.18 24.49
C ARG A 228 -4.84 -4.00 25.44
N LYS A 229 -4.40 -4.21 26.69
CA LYS A 229 -4.32 -3.10 27.67
C LYS A 229 -3.33 -2.03 27.22
N GLU A 230 -2.16 -2.42 26.75
CA GLU A 230 -1.14 -1.52 26.22
C GLU A 230 -1.68 -0.68 25.05
N LEU A 231 -2.38 -1.31 24.09
CA LEU A 231 -3.00 -0.63 22.96
C LEU A 231 -4.08 0.36 23.42
N PHE A 232 -4.91 -0.04 24.38
CA PHE A 232 -5.93 0.83 24.96
C PHE A 232 -5.30 2.04 25.67
N ASP A 233 -4.30 1.83 26.50
CA ASP A 233 -3.63 2.89 27.24
C ASP A 233 -2.94 3.89 26.29
N ARG A 234 -2.36 3.42 25.18
CA ARG A 234 -1.63 4.23 24.20
C ARG A 234 -2.54 4.98 23.21
N MET A 235 -3.59 4.32 22.72
CA MET A 235 -4.39 4.81 21.57
C MET A 235 -5.90 4.90 21.85
N GLY A 236 -6.37 4.47 23.02
CA GLY A 236 -7.79 4.40 23.33
C GLY A 236 -8.56 3.33 22.57
N VAL A 237 -7.86 2.37 21.92
CA VAL A 237 -8.46 1.31 21.11
C VAL A 237 -8.78 0.10 21.98
N ASP A 238 -10.08 -0.23 22.07
CA ASP A 238 -10.54 -1.44 22.77
C ASP A 238 -10.64 -2.64 21.81
N TYR A 239 -9.53 -3.32 21.64
CA TYR A 239 -9.40 -4.44 20.69
C TYR A 239 -10.15 -5.72 21.11
N ALA A 240 -10.78 -5.70 22.28
CA ALA A 240 -11.72 -6.77 22.67
C ALA A 240 -13.10 -6.59 22.01
N LYS A 241 -13.48 -5.35 21.67
CA LYS A 241 -14.77 -5.06 21.05
C LYS A 241 -14.79 -5.32 19.56
N THR A 242 -13.74 -4.91 18.87
CA THR A 242 -13.62 -5.03 17.42
C THR A 242 -12.25 -5.61 17.05
N PRO A 243 -11.98 -6.89 17.38
CA PRO A 243 -10.70 -7.49 17.06
C PRO A 243 -10.54 -7.68 15.56
N ALA A 244 -9.31 -7.46 15.08
CA ALA A 244 -8.89 -7.81 13.74
C ALA A 244 -7.63 -8.68 13.82
N GLU A 245 -7.29 -9.34 12.74
CA GLU A 245 -6.09 -10.18 12.67
C GLU A 245 -4.83 -9.30 12.69
N ASP A 246 -3.82 -9.74 13.45
CA ASP A 246 -2.49 -9.17 13.50
C ASP A 246 -1.43 -10.05 12.81
N PHE A 247 -1.89 -11.18 12.27
CA PHE A 247 -1.11 -12.10 11.46
C PHE A 247 -1.96 -12.64 10.30
N ALA A 248 -1.38 -12.67 9.10
CA ALA A 248 -1.94 -13.31 7.92
C ALA A 248 -0.85 -13.98 7.09
N THR A 249 -1.14 -15.15 6.55
CA THR A 249 -0.26 -15.81 5.57
C THR A 249 -1.08 -16.56 4.54
N GLY A 250 -0.56 -16.72 3.34
CA GLY A 250 -1.26 -17.45 2.29
C GLY A 250 -0.46 -17.58 1.00
N ILE A 251 -1.12 -18.18 0.03
CA ILE A 251 -0.59 -18.42 -1.32
C ILE A 251 -1.64 -18.01 -2.34
N VAL A 252 -1.24 -17.20 -3.31
CA VAL A 252 -1.98 -16.97 -4.54
C VAL A 252 -1.35 -17.79 -5.64
N THR A 253 -2.15 -18.65 -6.30
CA THR A 253 -1.71 -19.40 -7.48
C THR A 253 -2.13 -18.64 -8.72
N PHE A 254 -1.17 -18.38 -9.59
CA PHE A 254 -1.39 -17.77 -10.90
C PHE A 254 -1.10 -18.78 -12.01
N LYS A 255 -1.69 -18.54 -13.17
CA LYS A 255 -1.43 -19.28 -14.40
C LYS A 255 -0.85 -18.35 -15.45
N ASN A 256 0.20 -18.82 -16.09
CA ASN A 256 0.71 -18.17 -17.29
C ASN A 256 -0.21 -18.51 -18.47
N PRO A 257 -0.87 -17.51 -19.09
CA PRO A 257 -1.85 -17.77 -20.15
C PRO A 257 -1.23 -18.36 -21.42
N ASP A 258 0.05 -18.03 -21.72
CA ASP A 258 0.74 -18.52 -22.92
C ASP A 258 1.19 -19.98 -22.79
N THR A 259 1.64 -20.40 -21.59
CA THR A 259 2.25 -21.71 -21.36
C THR A 259 1.36 -22.68 -20.58
N GLY A 260 0.38 -22.16 -19.85
CA GLY A 260 -0.43 -22.93 -18.90
C GLY A 260 0.28 -23.26 -17.60
N GLN A 261 1.54 -22.86 -17.42
CA GLN A 261 2.32 -23.10 -16.21
C GLN A 261 1.69 -22.38 -15.01
N LEU A 262 1.61 -23.11 -13.89
CA LEU A 262 1.22 -22.52 -12.60
C LEU A 262 2.45 -21.97 -11.88
N VAL A 263 2.30 -20.77 -11.32
CA VAL A 263 3.30 -20.11 -10.48
C VAL A 263 2.66 -19.65 -9.19
N GLN A 264 3.42 -19.47 -8.12
CA GLN A 264 2.88 -19.20 -6.78
C GLN A 264 3.52 -17.98 -6.14
N ALA A 265 2.69 -17.09 -5.61
CA ALA A 265 3.08 -16.00 -4.73
C ALA A 265 2.64 -16.32 -3.29
N GLN A 266 3.60 -16.53 -2.41
CA GLN A 266 3.39 -16.70 -0.97
C GLN A 266 3.53 -15.34 -0.29
N PHE A 267 2.59 -15.01 0.60
CA PHE A 267 2.65 -13.80 1.41
C PHE A 267 2.59 -14.10 2.90
N THR A 268 3.24 -13.26 3.71
CA THR A 268 3.15 -13.30 5.17
C THR A 268 3.23 -11.89 5.72
N ASN A 269 2.29 -11.52 6.59
CA ASN A 269 2.20 -10.18 7.15
C ASN A 269 1.93 -10.23 8.66
N SER A 270 2.55 -9.33 9.42
CA SER A 270 2.43 -9.35 10.88
C SER A 270 2.57 -7.96 11.51
N TRP A 271 1.68 -7.65 12.45
CA TRP A 271 1.80 -6.50 13.36
C TRP A 271 2.52 -6.84 14.68
N MET A 272 3.44 -7.80 14.65
CA MET A 272 4.13 -8.31 15.84
C MET A 272 5.64 -8.02 15.86
N TYR A 273 6.17 -7.38 14.83
CA TYR A 273 7.60 -7.16 14.71
C TYR A 273 8.01 -5.91 15.46
N ASP A 274 8.57 -6.08 16.67
CA ASP A 274 8.90 -4.99 17.58
C ASP A 274 10.30 -4.38 17.37
N LYS A 275 11.14 -5.00 16.54
CA LYS A 275 12.41 -4.38 16.15
C LYS A 275 12.11 -3.14 15.31
N GLN A 276 12.92 -2.09 15.51
CA GLN A 276 12.79 -0.86 14.74
C GLN A 276 12.90 -1.10 13.24
N GLY A 277 12.13 -0.34 12.47
CA GLY A 277 12.09 -0.35 11.02
C GLY A 277 10.97 -1.23 10.45
N LEU A 278 10.70 -1.03 9.18
CA LEU A 278 9.76 -1.80 8.38
C LEU A 278 10.50 -3.00 7.79
N ARG A 279 10.17 -4.20 8.27
CA ARG A 279 10.77 -5.42 7.74
C ARG A 279 10.04 -5.87 6.47
N LEU A 280 10.68 -5.64 5.33
CA LEU A 280 10.27 -6.18 4.05
C LEU A 280 11.23 -7.30 3.66
N THR A 281 10.72 -8.51 3.42
CA THR A 281 11.52 -9.58 2.82
C THR A 281 10.83 -10.06 1.56
N MET A 282 11.59 -10.14 0.48
CA MET A 282 11.10 -10.54 -0.83
C MET A 282 12.14 -11.45 -1.46
N ASP A 283 11.74 -12.64 -1.86
CA ASP A 283 12.58 -13.55 -2.61
C ASP A 283 11.82 -14.22 -3.75
N GLY A 284 12.56 -14.62 -4.78
CA GLY A 284 12.01 -15.32 -5.92
C GLY A 284 12.92 -16.44 -6.39
N LEU A 285 12.32 -17.57 -6.79
CA LEU A 285 12.99 -18.74 -7.28
C LEU A 285 12.56 -19.04 -8.73
N GLY A 286 13.54 -19.13 -9.62
CA GLY A 286 13.37 -19.54 -10.99
C GLY A 286 14.23 -20.77 -11.33
N PRO A 287 14.15 -21.28 -12.58
CA PRO A 287 14.97 -22.40 -13.01
C PRO A 287 16.46 -22.02 -13.03
N GLY A 288 17.22 -22.43 -12.00
CA GLY A 288 18.66 -22.19 -11.92
C GLY A 288 19.07 -20.80 -11.45
N TYR A 289 18.12 -19.96 -10.96
CA TYR A 289 18.41 -18.63 -10.43
C TYR A 289 17.44 -18.22 -9.33
N ALA A 290 17.84 -17.23 -8.53
CA ALA A 290 17.03 -16.68 -7.44
C ALA A 290 17.42 -15.23 -7.15
N PHE A 291 16.55 -14.50 -6.44
CA PHE A 291 16.91 -13.26 -5.77
C PHE A 291 16.43 -13.25 -4.32
N GLU A 292 17.04 -12.44 -3.50
CA GLU A 292 16.64 -12.18 -2.11
C GLU A 292 16.83 -10.70 -1.81
N LEU A 293 15.80 -10.07 -1.21
CA LEU A 293 15.81 -8.70 -0.69
C LEU A 293 15.38 -8.72 0.77
N ASN A 294 16.05 -7.90 1.60
CA ASN A 294 15.64 -7.65 2.98
C ASN A 294 15.92 -6.19 3.31
N SER A 295 14.88 -5.41 3.60
CA SER A 295 14.96 -3.97 3.88
C SER A 295 15.80 -3.63 5.11
N LEU A 296 15.94 -4.55 6.05
CA LEU A 296 16.73 -4.33 7.29
C LEU A 296 18.20 -4.78 7.18
N LYS A 297 18.63 -5.26 6.03
CA LYS A 297 20.07 -5.52 5.75
C LYS A 297 20.72 -4.19 5.35
N SER A 298 21.10 -3.38 6.35
CA SER A 298 21.84 -2.13 6.17
C SER A 298 23.32 -2.30 6.45
N PRO A 299 24.23 -1.63 5.69
CA PRO A 299 25.66 -1.61 6.00
C PRO A 299 25.99 -0.78 7.25
N LEU A 300 25.06 0.01 7.77
CA LEU A 300 25.20 0.80 8.98
C LEU A 300 24.23 0.30 10.06
N GLU A 301 24.80 -0.15 11.16
CA GLU A 301 24.08 -0.50 12.37
C GLU A 301 24.51 0.41 13.51
N VAL A 302 23.55 0.89 14.31
CA VAL A 302 23.81 1.72 15.51
C VAL A 302 23.20 1.03 16.72
N PHE A 303 23.98 0.83 17.75
CA PHE A 303 23.51 0.31 19.03
C PHE A 303 23.34 1.44 20.03
N ILE A 304 22.17 1.53 20.66
CA ILE A 304 21.86 2.47 21.73
C ILE A 304 21.59 1.68 23.00
N GLY A 305 22.45 1.88 24.00
CA GLY A 305 22.28 1.30 25.34
C GLY A 305 21.23 2.06 26.17
N ASP A 306 20.73 1.42 27.22
CA ASP A 306 19.67 1.96 28.09
C ASP A 306 19.97 3.36 28.64
N GLN A 307 21.21 3.64 28.96
CA GLN A 307 21.64 4.95 29.56
C GLN A 307 21.58 6.10 28.53
N ALA A 308 21.59 5.81 27.22
CA ALA A 308 21.55 6.80 26.16
C ALA A 308 20.18 6.90 25.47
N ALA A 309 19.21 6.05 25.83
CA ALA A 309 17.94 5.96 25.17
C ALA A 309 17.13 7.27 25.19
N ASP A 310 17.17 8.01 26.29
CA ASP A 310 16.44 9.27 26.41
C ASP A 310 16.99 10.40 25.53
N ALA A 311 18.27 10.33 25.15
CA ALA A 311 18.88 11.28 24.21
C ALA A 311 18.40 11.10 22.76
N VAL A 312 17.84 9.93 22.42
CA VAL A 312 17.44 9.56 21.06
C VAL A 312 15.92 9.60 20.88
N ALA A 313 15.15 9.76 21.95
CA ALA A 313 13.69 9.75 21.96
C ALA A 313 13.04 10.76 20.97
N ASN A 314 13.77 11.79 20.56
CA ASN A 314 13.32 12.80 19.59
C ASN A 314 13.80 12.53 18.13
N ALA A 315 14.53 11.44 17.86
CA ALA A 315 15.02 11.10 16.53
C ALA A 315 13.98 10.33 15.68
N GLU A 316 12.71 10.43 16.05
CA GLU A 316 11.54 9.74 15.46
C GLU A 316 11.30 10.06 13.98
N LEU A 317 12.07 10.95 13.39
CA LEU A 317 11.80 11.53 12.08
C LEU A 317 12.43 10.78 10.89
N ALA A 318 13.26 9.76 11.13
CA ALA A 318 14.02 9.12 10.07
C ALA A 318 13.40 7.83 9.54
N LEU A 319 12.59 7.09 10.33
CA LEU A 319 12.07 5.78 9.96
C LEU A 319 10.54 5.74 9.91
N GLU A 320 10.00 5.09 8.89
CA GLU A 320 8.55 4.94 8.72
C GLU A 320 7.88 4.23 9.91
N LYS A 321 8.55 3.25 10.51
CA LYS A 321 8.05 2.46 11.65
C LYS A 321 9.06 2.44 12.80
N SER A 322 9.31 3.60 13.40
CA SER A 322 10.19 3.72 14.56
C SER A 322 9.42 3.54 15.86
N THR A 323 9.67 2.46 16.60
CA THR A 323 9.04 2.19 17.90
C THR A 323 10.03 1.89 19.01
N SER A 324 11.32 1.76 18.69
CA SER A 324 12.35 1.48 19.67
C SER A 324 13.44 2.54 19.63
N SER A 325 13.77 3.09 20.80
CA SER A 325 14.87 4.05 20.98
C SER A 325 16.13 3.41 21.55
N ARG A 326 16.13 2.09 21.70
CA ARG A 326 17.27 1.36 22.32
C ARG A 326 17.50 0.00 21.64
N GLY A 327 18.70 -0.55 21.87
CA GLY A 327 19.14 -1.79 21.24
C GLY A 327 19.79 -1.54 19.89
N LEU A 328 19.77 -2.54 19.02
CA LEU A 328 20.29 -2.44 17.66
C LEU A 328 19.29 -1.70 16.77
N LEU A 329 19.71 -0.54 16.28
CA LEU A 329 18.90 0.31 15.41
C LEU A 329 19.32 0.12 13.95
N VAL A 330 18.35 0.08 13.06
CA VAL A 330 18.56 0.20 11.63
C VAL A 330 18.58 1.68 11.26
N VAL A 331 19.58 2.09 10.50
CA VAL A 331 19.72 3.46 10.03
C VAL A 331 19.48 3.49 8.53
N GLU A 332 18.32 4.03 8.15
CA GLU A 332 17.99 4.28 6.76
C GLU A 332 18.09 5.78 6.47
N THR A 333 18.85 6.12 5.45
CA THR A 333 19.14 7.54 5.14
C THR A 333 18.12 8.17 4.19
N ASN A 334 17.39 7.36 3.43
CA ASN A 334 16.42 7.83 2.43
C ASN A 334 15.31 6.79 2.18
N GLU A 335 14.43 6.58 3.16
CA GLU A 335 13.34 5.63 3.05
C GLU A 335 12.38 5.93 1.89
N ALA A 336 12.12 7.22 1.61
CA ALA A 336 11.22 7.62 0.53
C ALA A 336 11.71 7.12 -0.84
N ASP A 337 13.02 7.08 -1.07
CA ASP A 337 13.62 6.55 -2.28
C ASP A 337 13.72 5.01 -2.27
N LEU A 338 14.21 4.45 -1.17
CA LEU A 338 14.42 3.00 -1.03
C LEU A 338 13.11 2.21 -1.15
N TYR A 339 12.04 2.71 -0.53
CA TYR A 339 10.74 2.03 -0.52
C TYR A 339 9.87 2.36 -1.73
N GLY A 340 10.39 3.10 -2.74
CA GLY A 340 9.74 3.29 -4.02
C GLY A 340 8.76 4.46 -4.13
N TYR A 341 8.59 5.28 -3.09
CA TYR A 341 7.66 6.42 -3.10
C TYR A 341 8.07 7.50 -4.11
N VAL A 342 9.37 7.69 -4.32
CA VAL A 342 9.89 8.62 -5.35
C VAL A 342 9.51 8.12 -6.74
N ASP A 343 9.80 6.84 -7.02
CA ASP A 343 9.61 6.24 -8.34
C ASP A 343 8.11 6.11 -8.70
N GLU A 344 7.22 5.85 -7.74
CA GLU A 344 5.77 5.76 -8.03
C GLU A 344 5.15 7.12 -8.36
N ILE A 345 5.58 8.22 -7.68
CA ILE A 345 5.12 9.58 -8.02
C ILE A 345 5.65 9.97 -9.40
N GLU A 346 6.94 9.72 -9.66
CA GLU A 346 7.57 10.08 -10.93
C GLU A 346 6.92 9.34 -12.09
N ASP A 347 6.63 8.04 -11.93
CA ASP A 347 5.90 7.24 -12.92
C ASP A 347 4.52 7.83 -13.20
N ALA A 348 3.70 8.05 -12.16
CA ALA A 348 2.35 8.57 -12.30
C ALA A 348 2.34 9.92 -13.05
N VAL A 349 3.20 10.87 -12.64
CA VAL A 349 3.25 12.20 -13.25
C VAL A 349 3.74 12.13 -14.70
N ASN A 350 4.74 11.30 -15.00
CA ASN A 350 5.24 11.15 -16.37
C ASN A 350 4.20 10.49 -17.29
N CYS A 351 3.42 9.55 -16.79
CA CYS A 351 2.31 8.94 -17.51
C CYS A 351 1.17 9.95 -17.73
N PHE A 352 0.79 10.70 -16.71
CA PHE A 352 -0.27 11.72 -16.81
C PHE A 352 0.05 12.86 -17.80
N LYS A 353 1.32 13.27 -17.88
CA LYS A 353 1.79 14.23 -18.91
C LYS A 353 1.55 13.71 -20.33
N GLN A 354 1.45 12.38 -20.52
CA GLN A 354 1.19 11.71 -21.79
C GLN A 354 -0.28 11.30 -21.97
N GLY A 355 -1.16 11.60 -21.00
CA GLY A 355 -2.55 11.15 -21.01
C GLY A 355 -2.73 9.64 -20.83
N LYS A 356 -1.83 8.98 -20.12
CA LYS A 356 -1.81 7.54 -19.87
C LYS A 356 -1.95 7.23 -18.38
N ASN A 357 -2.48 6.05 -18.07
CA ASN A 357 -2.43 5.48 -16.72
C ASN A 357 -0.98 5.30 -16.27
N GLY A 358 -0.74 5.40 -14.96
CA GLY A 358 0.50 4.98 -14.33
C GLY A 358 0.80 3.49 -14.57
N PHE A 359 1.98 3.07 -14.24
CA PHE A 359 2.42 1.68 -14.36
C PHE A 359 1.45 0.70 -13.66
N LEU A 360 0.95 1.09 -12.50
CA LEU A 360 -0.17 0.44 -11.80
C LEU A 360 -1.36 1.40 -11.85
N ASP A 361 -2.50 0.92 -12.31
CA ASP A 361 -3.73 1.71 -12.40
C ASP A 361 -4.80 1.22 -11.42
N PHE A 362 -5.96 1.88 -11.40
CA PHE A 362 -7.04 1.49 -10.51
C PHE A 362 -7.63 0.11 -10.85
N ALA A 363 -7.54 -0.36 -12.08
CA ALA A 363 -7.99 -1.70 -12.42
C ALA A 363 -7.10 -2.75 -11.76
N TYR A 364 -5.77 -2.55 -11.78
CA TYR A 364 -4.83 -3.38 -11.02
C TYR A 364 -5.10 -3.32 -9.50
N GLY A 365 -5.29 -2.12 -8.93
CA GLY A 365 -5.64 -1.95 -7.52
C GLY A 365 -6.92 -2.67 -7.11
N ALA A 366 -7.93 -2.73 -8.00
CA ALA A 366 -9.15 -3.50 -7.77
C ALA A 366 -8.89 -5.01 -7.78
N GLN A 367 -8.01 -5.52 -8.65
CA GLN A 367 -7.60 -6.92 -8.63
C GLN A 367 -6.85 -7.28 -7.34
N ILE A 368 -5.96 -6.42 -6.84
CA ILE A 368 -5.31 -6.63 -5.53
C ILE A 368 -6.34 -6.66 -4.40
N THR A 369 -7.33 -5.76 -4.41
CA THR A 369 -8.43 -5.79 -3.44
C THR A 369 -9.21 -7.10 -3.50
N LEU A 370 -9.52 -7.61 -4.71
CA LEU A 370 -10.18 -8.89 -4.91
C LEU A 370 -9.37 -10.05 -4.32
N LEU A 371 -8.06 -10.09 -4.54
CA LEU A 371 -7.18 -11.13 -3.99
C LEU A 371 -7.12 -11.09 -2.46
N CYS A 372 -7.08 -9.90 -1.85
CA CYS A 372 -7.18 -9.75 -0.39
C CYS A 372 -8.53 -10.25 0.14
N GLN A 373 -9.65 -9.93 -0.53
CA GLN A 373 -10.97 -10.41 -0.12
C GLN A 373 -11.11 -11.93 -0.30
N ALA A 374 -10.53 -12.50 -1.35
CA ALA A 374 -10.46 -13.96 -1.52
C ALA A 374 -9.61 -14.64 -0.42
N ALA A 375 -8.56 -13.98 0.05
CA ALA A 375 -7.74 -14.46 1.17
C ALA A 375 -8.54 -14.43 2.49
N TYR A 376 -9.30 -13.39 2.79
CA TYR A 376 -10.24 -13.38 3.92
C TYR A 376 -11.28 -14.50 3.80
N MET A 377 -11.91 -14.63 2.63
CA MET A 377 -12.89 -15.71 2.39
C MET A 377 -12.28 -17.09 2.58
N SER A 378 -11.03 -17.29 2.17
CA SER A 378 -10.29 -18.54 2.37
C SER A 378 -10.06 -18.83 3.85
N ALA A 379 -9.58 -17.83 4.61
CA ALA A 379 -9.32 -17.95 6.04
C ALA A 379 -10.61 -18.25 6.83
N GLU A 380 -11.71 -17.54 6.56
CA GLU A 380 -13.00 -17.74 7.22
C GLU A 380 -13.62 -19.10 6.92
N ARG A 381 -13.38 -19.64 5.73
CA ARG A 381 -13.95 -20.95 5.32
C ARG A 381 -13.03 -22.13 5.55
N GLY A 382 -11.77 -21.90 5.90
CA GLY A 382 -10.76 -22.94 6.06
C GLY A 382 -10.51 -23.76 4.79
N LYS A 383 -10.65 -23.13 3.59
CA LYS A 383 -10.48 -23.81 2.30
C LYS A 383 -9.92 -22.89 1.22
N THR A 384 -9.34 -23.51 0.19
CA THR A 384 -8.93 -22.80 -1.02
C THR A 384 -10.14 -22.18 -1.74
N ILE A 385 -9.99 -20.93 -2.17
CA ILE A 385 -10.96 -20.21 -2.98
C ILE A 385 -10.48 -20.22 -4.43
N TYR A 386 -11.28 -20.86 -5.30
CA TYR A 386 -10.99 -20.93 -6.74
C TYR A 386 -11.65 -19.77 -7.48
N LEU A 387 -10.83 -18.84 -7.96
CA LEU A 387 -11.27 -17.64 -8.64
C LEU A 387 -11.82 -17.91 -10.06
N THR A 388 -11.62 -19.12 -10.57
CA THR A 388 -12.18 -19.59 -11.84
C THR A 388 -13.66 -20.01 -11.75
N GLU A 389 -14.18 -20.17 -10.54
CA GLU A 389 -15.58 -20.53 -10.31
C GLU A 389 -16.49 -19.30 -10.39
N LYS A 390 -17.45 -19.30 -11.33
CA LYS A 390 -18.39 -18.17 -11.51
C LYS A 390 -19.15 -17.81 -10.23
N ALA A 391 -19.57 -18.82 -9.45
CA ALA A 391 -20.27 -18.58 -8.19
C ALA A 391 -19.39 -17.82 -7.17
N VAL A 392 -18.09 -18.13 -7.11
CA VAL A 392 -17.12 -17.42 -6.27
C VAL A 392 -16.92 -16.00 -6.77
N GLN A 393 -16.79 -15.80 -8.07
CA GLN A 393 -16.65 -14.46 -8.66
C GLN A 393 -17.84 -13.56 -8.32
N GLU A 394 -19.08 -14.07 -8.47
CA GLU A 394 -20.29 -13.31 -8.12
C GLU A 394 -20.38 -13.05 -6.60
N GLU A 395 -20.02 -14.02 -5.79
CA GLU A 395 -20.03 -13.85 -4.33
C GLU A 395 -19.02 -12.79 -3.88
N LEU A 396 -17.81 -12.78 -4.44
CA LEU A 396 -16.76 -11.81 -4.09
C LEU A 396 -17.17 -10.36 -4.37
N LYS A 397 -18.04 -10.09 -5.35
CA LYS A 397 -18.55 -8.75 -5.64
C LYS A 397 -19.29 -8.11 -4.46
N THR A 398 -19.92 -8.92 -3.63
CA THR A 398 -20.70 -8.45 -2.48
C THR A 398 -20.12 -8.90 -1.13
N TYR A 399 -19.05 -9.68 -1.18
CA TYR A 399 -18.41 -10.22 0.03
C TYR A 399 -17.80 -9.10 0.87
N LYS A 400 -18.01 -9.22 2.17
CA LYS A 400 -17.37 -8.43 3.20
C LYS A 400 -16.99 -9.37 4.33
N SER A 401 -15.71 -9.46 4.67
CA SER A 401 -15.22 -10.35 5.72
C SER A 401 -15.90 -10.08 7.08
N LEU A 402 -16.04 -11.08 7.90
CA LEU A 402 -16.59 -10.94 9.27
C LEU A 402 -15.76 -9.93 10.08
N ILE A 403 -14.45 -9.91 9.86
CA ILE A 403 -13.54 -8.96 10.48
C ILE A 403 -13.90 -7.54 10.05
N ALA A 404 -14.05 -7.27 8.77
CA ALA A 404 -14.44 -5.95 8.26
C ALA A 404 -15.86 -5.52 8.67
N GLN A 405 -16.71 -6.47 9.06
CA GLN A 405 -18.03 -6.21 9.65
C GLN A 405 -17.96 -5.86 11.15
N GLY A 406 -16.78 -5.91 11.79
CA GLY A 406 -16.61 -5.77 13.24
C GLY A 406 -16.92 -7.05 14.03
N ARG A 407 -17.05 -8.19 13.35
CA ARG A 407 -17.39 -9.50 13.89
C ARG A 407 -16.15 -10.43 13.99
N GLY A 408 -14.96 -9.86 14.05
CA GLY A 408 -13.71 -10.62 14.12
C GLY A 408 -13.63 -11.61 15.29
N GLY A 409 -14.34 -11.35 16.38
CA GLY A 409 -14.45 -12.29 17.50
C GLY A 409 -15.06 -13.65 17.16
N GLU A 410 -15.77 -13.79 16.03
CA GLU A 410 -16.36 -15.06 15.59
C GLU A 410 -15.39 -15.97 14.83
N VAL A 411 -14.26 -15.42 14.36
CA VAL A 411 -13.30 -16.14 13.50
C VAL A 411 -11.86 -16.12 14.02
N LEU A 412 -11.56 -15.30 15.05
CA LEU A 412 -10.21 -15.14 15.58
C LEU A 412 -9.99 -15.75 16.97
N PHE A 413 -11.03 -16.28 17.63
CA PHE A 413 -10.97 -16.89 18.97
C PHE A 413 -11.55 -18.29 18.99
#